data_3603f16e0e7491f639d38c91bb94b9b9
#
_entry.id   3603f16e0e7491f639d38c91bb94b9b9
#
_cell.length_a   1.000
_cell.length_b   1.000
_cell.length_c   1.000
_cell.angle_alpha   90.00
_cell.angle_beta   90.00
_cell.angle_gamma   90.00
#
_symmetry.space_group_name_H-M   'P 1'
#
loop_
_entity.id
_entity.type
_entity.pdbx_description
1 polymer ?
#
loop_
_entity_poly.entity_id
_entity_poly.type
_entity_poly.pdbx_seq_one_letter_code
_entity_poly.pdbx_strand_id
1 'polypeptide(L)'
;MIPEPAIVVCTTNARCLDVLKASVKAYVPRNIRTYYFHGVGATFGEAYNHAARIAFKEHDQIVICNDDIVFTPTTWRTLLADVALLKEAVADLGYVAARSDYARGAQNIRSGTGRLDFLRFESERSIIETPVIAPICAWIHRDAWVDFPPINWFSDDVQCADMKRRHFISRAYVHHVGSQTCGNDAAKCMADAEPWLKANRPALHAVHFGRV
;
A
#
# COMPACT_ATOMS: atom_id res chain seq x y z
N MET A 1 15.58 16.40 13.02
CA MET A 1 15.52 15.50 11.84
C MET A 1 14.45 14.48 12.10
N ILE A 2 13.46 14.35 11.21
CA ILE A 2 12.45 13.29 11.33
C ILE A 2 13.20 11.99 11.03
N PRO A 3 13.09 10.93 11.88
CA PRO A 3 13.69 9.64 11.58
C PRO A 3 13.16 9.14 10.24
N GLU A 4 14.06 8.70 9.36
CA GLU A 4 13.66 8.18 8.06
C GLU A 4 12.94 6.84 8.22
N PRO A 5 11.85 6.57 7.47
CA PRO A 5 11.13 5.31 7.56
C PRO A 5 11.95 4.17 6.96
N ALA A 6 11.76 2.95 7.47
CA ALA A 6 12.23 1.75 6.81
C ALA A 6 11.26 1.29 5.71
N ILE A 7 11.77 0.61 4.69
CA ILE A 7 10.93 -0.07 3.68
C ILE A 7 10.68 -1.50 4.15
N VAL A 8 9.43 -1.96 4.02
CA VAL A 8 8.98 -3.30 4.39
C VAL A 8 8.31 -3.96 3.19
N VAL A 9 8.84 -5.10 2.77
CA VAL A 9 8.38 -5.85 1.60
C VAL A 9 8.11 -7.30 1.99
N CYS A 10 6.90 -7.78 1.73
CA CYS A 10 6.58 -9.21 1.79
C CYS A 10 6.52 -9.75 0.37
N THR A 11 7.12 -10.92 0.12
CA THR A 11 7.22 -11.47 -1.24
C THR A 11 7.06 -12.98 -1.28
N THR A 12 6.46 -13.43 -2.36
CA THR A 12 6.42 -14.84 -2.79
C THR A 12 7.01 -15.01 -4.20
N ASN A 13 7.37 -13.91 -4.87
CA ASN A 13 7.84 -13.89 -6.25
C ASN A 13 9.25 -13.29 -6.38
N ALA A 14 10.26 -14.14 -6.52
CA ALA A 14 11.66 -13.72 -6.59
C ALA A 14 11.95 -12.76 -7.76
N ARG A 15 11.32 -13.00 -8.94
CA ARG A 15 11.54 -12.16 -10.13
C ARG A 15 11.06 -10.73 -9.95
N CYS A 16 9.88 -10.55 -9.38
CA CYS A 16 9.35 -9.21 -9.07
C CYS A 16 10.23 -8.51 -8.04
N LEU A 17 10.65 -9.24 -7.00
CA LEU A 17 11.53 -8.71 -5.97
C LEU A 17 12.86 -8.21 -6.54
N ASP A 18 13.46 -8.86 -7.52
CA ASP A 18 14.72 -8.41 -8.12
C ASP A 18 14.57 -7.07 -8.85
N VAL A 19 13.44 -6.86 -9.54
CA VAL A 19 13.10 -5.59 -10.19
C VAL A 19 12.90 -4.49 -9.14
N LEU A 20 12.14 -4.78 -8.08
CA LEU A 20 11.97 -3.86 -6.95
C LEU A 20 13.32 -3.48 -6.33
N LYS A 21 14.17 -4.45 -5.98
CA LYS A 21 15.50 -4.22 -5.41
C LYS A 21 16.37 -3.32 -6.29
N ALA A 22 16.33 -3.54 -7.61
CA ALA A 22 17.07 -2.72 -8.55
C ALA A 22 16.59 -1.26 -8.52
N SER A 23 15.27 -1.02 -8.48
CA SER A 23 14.71 0.33 -8.41
C SER A 23 14.95 1.01 -7.05
N VAL A 24 14.86 0.27 -5.94
CA VAL A 24 15.22 0.76 -4.60
C VAL A 24 16.69 1.19 -4.58
N LYS A 25 17.59 0.35 -5.08
CA LYS A 25 19.03 0.67 -5.15
C LYS A 25 19.31 1.93 -5.98
N ALA A 26 18.51 2.16 -7.03
CA ALA A 26 18.70 3.30 -7.94
C ALA A 26 18.14 4.62 -7.39
N TYR A 27 17.00 4.59 -6.67
CA TYR A 27 16.20 5.77 -6.40
C TYR A 27 15.88 6.04 -4.92
N VAL A 28 16.22 5.12 -4.03
CA VAL A 28 16.09 5.31 -2.58
C VAL A 28 17.46 5.56 -1.97
N PRO A 29 17.61 6.48 -0.99
CA PRO A 29 18.90 6.73 -0.33
C PRO A 29 19.49 5.46 0.29
N ARG A 30 20.81 5.28 0.20
CA ARG A 30 21.51 4.04 0.63
C ARG A 30 21.43 3.76 2.13
N ASN A 31 21.19 4.77 2.93
CA ASN A 31 21.04 4.65 4.39
C ASN A 31 19.64 4.15 4.81
N ILE A 32 18.69 4.05 3.89
CA ILE A 32 17.34 3.56 4.19
C ILE A 32 17.39 2.04 4.39
N ARG A 33 16.97 1.61 5.57
CA ARG A 33 16.84 0.18 5.88
C ARG A 33 15.69 -0.41 5.08
N THR A 34 15.93 -1.55 4.43
CA THR A 34 14.88 -2.31 3.72
C THR A 34 14.83 -3.74 4.26
N TYR A 35 13.65 -4.16 4.69
CA TYR A 35 13.35 -5.51 5.16
C TYR A 35 12.63 -6.26 4.07
N TYR A 36 13.13 -7.46 3.76
CA TYR A 36 12.51 -8.39 2.79
C TYR A 36 12.09 -9.66 3.51
N PHE A 37 10.82 -9.99 3.47
CA PHE A 37 10.25 -11.16 4.09
C PHE A 37 9.74 -12.12 3.01
N HIS A 38 10.26 -13.36 3.02
CA HIS A 38 9.88 -14.38 2.05
C HIS A 38 8.99 -15.42 2.71
N GLY A 39 7.81 -15.68 2.10
CA GLY A 39 6.93 -16.78 2.47
C GLY A 39 6.45 -16.74 3.94
N VAL A 40 6.33 -15.55 4.52
CA VAL A 40 5.81 -15.36 5.87
C VAL A 40 4.30 -15.14 5.82
N GLY A 41 3.55 -15.79 6.75
CA GLY A 41 2.09 -15.72 6.80
C GLY A 41 1.39 -16.50 5.67
N ALA A 42 0.16 -16.90 5.91
CA ALA A 42 -0.68 -17.58 4.91
C ALA A 42 -1.48 -16.61 4.04
N THR A 43 -1.64 -15.37 4.53
CA THR A 43 -2.38 -14.29 3.84
C THR A 43 -1.55 -13.03 3.75
N PHE A 44 -1.98 -12.09 2.89
CA PHE A 44 -1.41 -10.76 2.81
C PHE A 44 -1.38 -10.07 4.18
N GLY A 45 -2.51 -10.09 4.90
CA GLY A 45 -2.62 -9.47 6.20
C GLY A 45 -1.65 -10.05 7.23
N GLU A 46 -1.57 -11.38 7.34
CA GLU A 46 -0.66 -12.04 8.27
C GLU A 46 0.81 -11.75 7.95
N ALA A 47 1.18 -11.73 6.67
CA ALA A 47 2.53 -11.44 6.23
C ALA A 47 2.96 -10.03 6.65
N TYR A 48 2.14 -9.02 6.35
CA TYR A 48 2.47 -7.63 6.70
C TYR A 48 2.36 -7.34 8.18
N ASN A 49 1.47 -7.99 8.93
CA ASN A 49 1.44 -7.90 10.39
C ASN A 49 2.73 -8.42 11.02
N HIS A 50 3.21 -9.58 10.55
CA HIS A 50 4.49 -10.13 11.00
C HIS A 50 5.65 -9.17 10.70
N ALA A 51 5.74 -8.70 9.47
CA ALA A 51 6.79 -7.82 9.00
C ALA A 51 6.81 -6.47 9.73
N ALA A 52 5.63 -5.85 9.92
CA ALA A 52 5.48 -4.59 10.63
C ALA A 52 5.90 -4.71 12.09
N ARG A 53 5.51 -5.78 12.79
CA ARG A 53 5.94 -6.01 14.19
C ARG A 53 7.46 -6.12 14.33
N ILE A 54 8.16 -6.63 13.33
CA ILE A 54 9.63 -6.68 13.34
C ILE A 54 10.20 -5.29 13.08
N ALA A 55 9.76 -4.62 12.01
CA ALA A 55 10.28 -3.31 11.63
C ALA A 55 10.04 -2.25 12.71
N PHE A 56 8.87 -2.26 13.36
CA PHE A 56 8.53 -1.32 14.43
C PHE A 56 9.31 -1.52 15.74
N LYS A 57 10.13 -2.55 15.87
CA LYS A 57 11.07 -2.65 17.00
C LYS A 57 12.21 -1.64 16.89
N GLU A 58 12.57 -1.27 15.67
CA GLU A 58 13.72 -0.42 15.38
C GLU A 58 13.32 0.94 14.76
N HIS A 59 12.11 1.04 14.19
CA HIS A 59 11.61 2.21 13.47
C HIS A 59 10.24 2.64 13.95
N ASP A 60 9.99 3.95 14.06
CA ASP A 60 8.66 4.50 14.35
C ASP A 60 7.79 4.63 13.10
N GLN A 61 8.41 4.58 11.93
CA GLN A 61 7.76 4.79 10.64
C GLN A 61 8.23 3.75 9.64
N ILE A 62 7.31 3.25 8.83
CA ILE A 62 7.62 2.32 7.74
C ILE A 62 6.96 2.76 6.43
N VAL A 63 7.51 2.30 5.32
CA VAL A 63 6.84 2.31 4.01
C VAL A 63 6.60 0.86 3.62
N ILE A 64 5.34 0.44 3.60
CA ILE A 64 4.93 -0.85 3.06
C ILE A 64 5.05 -0.79 1.55
N CYS A 65 5.64 -1.82 0.95
CA CYS A 65 5.77 -1.94 -0.50
C CYS A 65 5.40 -3.34 -0.96
N ASN A 66 4.61 -3.44 -2.03
CA ASN A 66 4.48 -4.69 -2.77
C ASN A 66 5.81 -5.03 -3.46
N ASP A 67 6.04 -6.31 -3.74
CA ASP A 67 7.26 -6.81 -4.41
C ASP A 67 7.26 -6.57 -5.92
N ASP A 68 6.11 -6.20 -6.51
CA ASP A 68 5.91 -5.96 -7.95
C ASP A 68 5.77 -4.46 -8.31
N ILE A 69 6.36 -3.57 -7.49
CA ILE A 69 6.44 -2.14 -7.80
C ILE A 69 7.84 -1.73 -8.27
N VAL A 70 7.90 -0.61 -8.98
CA VAL A 70 9.14 0.02 -9.42
C VAL A 70 9.14 1.48 -8.95
N PHE A 71 10.13 1.85 -8.16
CA PHE A 71 10.37 3.24 -7.78
C PHE A 71 10.83 4.05 -8.98
N THR A 72 10.44 5.32 -9.04
CA THR A 72 10.92 6.30 -10.00
C THR A 72 11.92 7.26 -9.34
N PRO A 73 12.67 8.08 -10.11
CA PRO A 73 13.65 9.01 -9.54
C PRO A 73 13.08 9.99 -8.51
N THR A 74 11.78 10.23 -8.52
CA THR A 74 11.12 11.20 -7.63
C THR A 74 10.28 10.56 -6.54
N THR A 75 9.95 9.28 -6.62
CA THR A 75 8.99 8.59 -5.72
C THR A 75 9.31 8.84 -4.25
N TRP A 76 10.49 8.45 -3.81
CA TRP A 76 10.88 8.52 -2.39
C TRP A 76 10.84 9.95 -1.86
N ARG A 77 11.50 10.86 -2.55
CA ARG A 77 11.55 12.27 -2.15
C ARG A 77 10.17 12.91 -2.08
N THR A 78 9.32 12.66 -3.08
CA THR A 78 7.98 13.23 -3.14
C THR A 78 7.08 12.65 -2.05
N LEU A 79 7.14 11.34 -1.82
CA LEU A 79 6.37 10.69 -0.75
C LEU A 79 6.71 11.30 0.61
N LEU A 80 7.99 11.42 0.95
CA LEU A 80 8.41 11.95 2.25
C LEU A 80 8.14 13.45 2.40
N ALA A 81 8.22 14.22 1.31
CA ALA A 81 7.84 15.63 1.34
C ALA A 81 6.34 15.80 1.63
N ASP A 82 5.48 14.97 1.03
CA ASP A 82 4.04 14.99 1.28
C ASP A 82 3.71 14.51 2.70
N VAL A 83 4.41 13.49 3.20
CA VAL A 83 4.30 13.05 4.59
C VAL A 83 4.63 14.19 5.55
N ALA A 84 5.71 14.92 5.31
CA ALA A 84 6.11 16.05 6.16
C ALA A 84 5.03 17.14 6.20
N LEU A 85 4.49 17.53 5.05
CA LEU A 85 3.40 18.50 4.95
C LEU A 85 2.14 18.03 5.70
N LEU A 86 1.77 16.76 5.53
CA LEU A 86 0.57 16.22 6.16
C LEU A 86 0.73 16.06 7.68
N LYS A 87 1.91 15.73 8.19
CA LYS A 87 2.18 15.66 9.64
C LYS A 87 2.03 17.00 10.34
N GLU A 88 2.27 18.09 9.64
CA GLU A 88 2.05 19.46 10.18
C GLU A 88 0.56 19.83 10.17
N ALA A 89 -0.22 19.33 9.20
CA ALA A 89 -1.59 19.75 8.96
C ALA A 89 -2.66 18.81 9.55
N VAL A 90 -2.31 17.54 9.82
CA VAL A 90 -3.26 16.48 10.16
C VAL A 90 -2.81 15.73 11.41
N ALA A 91 -3.54 15.92 12.50
CA ALA A 91 -3.20 15.30 13.79
C ALA A 91 -3.45 13.78 13.83
N ASP A 92 -4.44 13.29 13.09
CA ASP A 92 -4.88 11.89 13.03
C ASP A 92 -4.47 11.22 11.72
N LEU A 93 -3.25 11.48 11.28
CA LEU A 93 -2.71 10.95 10.03
C LEU A 93 -2.59 9.41 10.07
N GLY A 94 -3.18 8.76 9.06
CA GLY A 94 -3.06 7.35 8.78
C GLY A 94 -2.04 7.07 7.66
N TYR A 95 -2.46 6.37 6.61
CA TYR A 95 -1.61 6.14 5.45
C TYR A 95 -1.38 7.38 4.60
N VAL A 96 -0.15 7.49 4.07
CA VAL A 96 0.18 8.36 2.94
C VAL A 96 0.77 7.48 1.84
N ALA A 97 0.04 7.29 0.75
CA ALA A 97 0.39 6.31 -0.27
C ALA A 97 0.75 6.95 -1.62
N ALA A 98 1.67 6.33 -2.35
CA ALA A 98 1.97 6.70 -3.70
C ALA A 98 0.80 6.36 -4.65
N ARG A 99 0.67 7.13 -5.72
CA ARG A 99 -0.17 6.80 -6.88
C ARG A 99 0.46 5.68 -7.68
N SER A 100 -0.35 5.01 -8.48
CA SER A 100 0.12 3.95 -9.35
C SER A 100 -0.70 3.88 -10.63
N ASP A 101 -0.14 3.26 -11.63
CA ASP A 101 -0.82 2.89 -12.88
C ASP A 101 -1.63 1.58 -12.75
N TYR A 102 -1.55 0.90 -11.61
CA TYR A 102 -2.39 -0.26 -11.31
C TYR A 102 -2.72 -0.31 -9.81
N ALA A 103 -3.80 0.36 -9.45
CA ALA A 103 -4.33 0.39 -8.08
C ALA A 103 -5.85 0.56 -8.13
N ARG A 104 -6.52 0.47 -6.98
CA ARG A 104 -7.96 0.73 -6.87
C ARG A 104 -8.25 2.22 -6.67
N GLY A 105 -9.41 2.63 -7.14
CA GLY A 105 -9.98 3.95 -6.87
C GLY A 105 -9.13 5.13 -7.34
N ALA A 106 -9.12 6.20 -6.55
CA ALA A 106 -8.41 7.44 -6.87
C ALA A 106 -6.87 7.31 -6.88
N GLN A 107 -6.34 6.23 -6.33
CA GLN A 107 -4.90 5.94 -6.34
C GLN A 107 -4.40 5.53 -7.73
N ASN A 108 -5.32 5.06 -8.61
CA ASN A 108 -5.00 4.70 -9.99
C ASN A 108 -4.97 5.96 -10.87
N ILE A 109 -3.85 6.16 -11.57
CA ILE A 109 -3.67 7.29 -12.49
C ILE A 109 -4.15 6.99 -13.93
N ARG A 110 -4.51 5.75 -14.24
CA ARG A 110 -5.09 5.40 -15.55
C ARG A 110 -6.53 5.85 -15.63
N SER A 111 -6.93 6.37 -16.79
CA SER A 111 -8.31 6.68 -17.09
C SER A 111 -8.91 5.61 -17.99
N GLY A 112 -9.96 4.96 -17.51
CA GLY A 112 -10.68 3.96 -18.29
C GLY A 112 -10.04 2.57 -18.27
N THR A 113 -10.50 1.69 -19.16
CA THR A 113 -10.09 0.29 -19.28
C THR A 113 -9.35 0.00 -20.58
N GLY A 114 -9.06 1.00 -21.39
CA GLY A 114 -8.43 0.86 -22.68
C GLY A 114 -6.92 0.65 -22.59
N ARG A 115 -6.37 -0.14 -23.52
CA ARG A 115 -4.94 -0.43 -23.61
C ARG A 115 -4.08 0.82 -23.89
N LEU A 116 -4.71 1.89 -24.35
CA LEU A 116 -4.10 3.17 -24.71
C LEU A 116 -4.44 4.28 -23.71
N ASP A 117 -4.95 3.95 -22.55
CA ASP A 117 -5.22 4.93 -21.51
C ASP A 117 -3.91 5.55 -21.04
N PHE A 118 -3.76 6.81 -21.36
CA PHE A 118 -2.59 7.58 -20.97
C PHE A 118 -2.62 7.91 -19.49
N LEU A 119 -1.45 7.96 -18.90
CA LEU A 119 -1.24 8.38 -17.53
C LEU A 119 -1.75 9.81 -17.33
N ARG A 120 -2.65 10.03 -16.39
CA ARG A 120 -3.15 11.37 -16.02
C ARG A 120 -2.16 12.14 -15.17
N PHE A 121 -0.93 12.25 -15.60
CA PHE A 121 0.11 12.89 -14.79
C PHE A 121 -0.15 14.36 -14.49
N GLU A 122 -0.83 15.08 -15.38
CA GLU A 122 -0.94 16.53 -15.27
C GLU A 122 -2.09 17.02 -14.39
N SER A 123 -3.19 16.27 -14.32
CA SER A 123 -4.37 16.67 -13.56
C SER A 123 -4.29 16.34 -12.07
N GLU A 124 -3.30 15.56 -11.65
CA GLU A 124 -3.27 14.96 -10.32
C GLU A 124 -2.04 15.37 -9.50
N ARG A 125 -1.72 16.66 -9.52
CA ARG A 125 -0.63 17.25 -8.73
C ARG A 125 -0.98 17.53 -7.27
N SER A 126 -2.19 17.20 -6.84
CA SER A 126 -2.67 17.46 -5.47
C SER A 126 -2.58 16.22 -4.60
N ILE A 127 -2.41 16.41 -3.31
CA ILE A 127 -2.63 15.39 -2.30
C ILE A 127 -4.15 15.22 -2.16
N ILE A 128 -4.63 13.96 -2.16
CA ILE A 128 -6.06 13.65 -2.11
C ILE A 128 -6.36 12.85 -0.85
N GLU A 129 -7.32 13.30 -0.04
CA GLU A 129 -7.86 12.49 1.04
C GLU A 129 -8.78 11.40 0.50
N THR A 130 -8.68 10.20 1.09
CA THR A 130 -9.47 9.03 0.68
C THR A 130 -9.78 8.15 1.89
N PRO A 131 -10.94 7.48 1.93
CA PRO A 131 -11.27 6.57 3.02
C PRO A 131 -10.46 5.28 3.00
N VAL A 132 -9.90 4.89 1.85
CA VAL A 132 -9.20 3.62 1.67
C VAL A 132 -7.93 3.82 0.86
N ILE A 133 -6.86 3.16 1.27
CA ILE A 133 -5.58 3.07 0.59
C ILE A 133 -5.28 1.61 0.26
N ALA A 134 -4.91 1.30 -0.98
CA ALA A 134 -4.20 0.08 -1.32
C ALA A 134 -2.70 0.29 -0.99
N PRO A 135 -2.14 -0.39 0.02
CA PRO A 135 -0.80 -0.08 0.53
C PRO A 135 0.32 -0.68 -0.33
N ILE A 136 0.25 -0.45 -1.64
CA ILE A 136 1.25 -0.93 -2.61
C ILE A 136 2.60 -0.22 -2.49
N CYS A 137 2.60 1.05 -2.04
CA CYS A 137 3.73 1.84 -1.60
C CYS A 137 3.17 2.92 -0.66
N ALA A 138 3.10 2.64 0.63
CA ALA A 138 2.40 3.48 1.60
C ALA A 138 3.21 3.68 2.88
N TRP A 139 3.41 4.94 3.25
CA TRP A 139 3.98 5.33 4.52
C TRP A 139 2.93 5.24 5.63
N ILE A 140 3.38 4.80 6.82
CA ILE A 140 2.59 4.80 8.04
C ILE A 140 3.47 4.96 9.28
N HIS A 141 2.94 5.61 10.32
CA HIS A 141 3.55 5.69 11.65
C HIS A 141 3.07 4.55 12.55
N ARG A 142 3.91 4.06 13.45
CA ARG A 142 3.60 3.00 14.43
C ARG A 142 2.29 3.24 15.18
N ASP A 143 2.06 4.46 15.66
CA ASP A 143 0.87 4.80 16.45
C ASP A 143 -0.44 4.77 15.67
N ALA A 144 -0.36 4.75 14.33
CA ALA A 144 -1.52 4.60 13.45
C ALA A 144 -1.75 3.15 13.03
N TRP A 145 -0.76 2.26 13.27
CA TRP A 145 -0.85 0.88 12.81
C TRP A 145 -1.95 0.11 13.55
N VAL A 146 -2.78 -0.56 12.78
CA VAL A 146 -3.72 -1.59 13.22
C VAL A 146 -3.42 -2.84 12.38
N ASP A 147 -3.49 -4.02 12.96
CA ASP A 147 -3.23 -5.26 12.22
C ASP A 147 -4.25 -5.45 11.10
N PHE A 148 -3.78 -5.93 9.96
CA PHE A 148 -4.64 -6.40 8.88
C PHE A 148 -5.45 -7.62 9.32
N PRO A 149 -6.67 -7.81 8.83
CA PRO A 149 -7.39 -9.08 8.99
C PRO A 149 -6.66 -10.22 8.25
N PRO A 150 -6.89 -11.48 8.63
CA PRO A 150 -6.22 -12.65 8.02
C PRO A 150 -6.90 -13.03 6.68
N ILE A 151 -6.99 -12.11 5.75
CA ILE A 151 -7.56 -12.29 4.42
C ILE A 151 -6.63 -11.68 3.34
N ASN A 152 -6.72 -12.19 2.11
CA ASN A 152 -5.91 -11.72 0.99
C ASN A 152 -6.53 -10.54 0.25
N TRP A 153 -7.86 -10.44 0.21
CA TRP A 153 -8.58 -9.41 -0.55
C TRP A 153 -9.41 -8.54 0.40
N PHE A 154 -9.48 -7.24 0.16
CA PHE A 154 -10.15 -6.25 1.02
C PHE A 154 -9.56 -6.11 2.43
N SER A 155 -8.37 -6.66 2.69
CA SER A 155 -7.70 -6.51 3.98
C SER A 155 -7.35 -5.06 4.29
N ASP A 156 -7.01 -4.30 3.26
CA ASP A 156 -6.74 -2.87 3.30
C ASP A 156 -8.00 -2.03 3.59
N ASP A 157 -9.16 -2.40 3.04
CA ASP A 157 -10.43 -1.73 3.38
C ASP A 157 -10.77 -1.87 4.85
N VAL A 158 -10.61 -3.08 5.38
CA VAL A 158 -10.85 -3.36 6.82
C VAL A 158 -9.87 -2.60 7.68
N GLN A 159 -8.57 -2.67 7.37
CA GLN A 159 -7.54 -2.01 8.16
C GLN A 159 -7.72 -0.48 8.17
N CYS A 160 -7.99 0.13 7.02
CA CYS A 160 -8.24 1.57 6.93
C CYS A 160 -9.45 1.98 7.78
N ALA A 161 -10.54 1.21 7.74
CA ALA A 161 -11.73 1.46 8.55
C ALA A 161 -11.45 1.31 10.06
N ASP A 162 -10.65 0.31 10.46
CA ASP A 162 -10.32 0.03 11.86
C ASP A 162 -9.32 1.06 12.45
N MET A 163 -8.45 1.63 11.64
CA MET A 163 -7.53 2.69 12.06
C MET A 163 -8.24 3.95 12.55
N LYS A 164 -9.42 4.28 12.01
CA LYS A 164 -10.14 5.52 12.30
C LYS A 164 -9.25 6.76 12.14
N ARG A 165 -8.44 6.77 11.09
CA ARG A 165 -7.47 7.81 10.74
C ARG A 165 -7.79 8.37 9.36
N ARG A 166 -7.23 9.54 9.05
CA ARG A 166 -7.33 10.15 7.73
C ARG A 166 -6.22 9.63 6.83
N HIS A 167 -6.57 9.16 5.65
CA HIS A 167 -5.62 8.59 4.69
C HIS A 167 -5.49 9.48 3.47
N PHE A 168 -4.29 9.53 2.90
CA PHE A 168 -4.00 10.44 1.80
C PHE A 168 -3.24 9.74 0.66
N ILE A 169 -3.63 10.08 -0.56
CA ILE A 169 -2.89 9.75 -1.76
C ILE A 169 -1.91 10.89 -2.02
N SER A 170 -0.63 10.60 -2.00
CA SER A 170 0.46 11.54 -2.23
C SER A 170 0.61 11.85 -3.73
N ARG A 171 1.42 12.85 -4.04
CA ARG A 171 1.87 13.18 -5.41
C ARG A 171 2.94 12.21 -5.93
N ALA A 172 3.50 11.37 -5.06
CA ALA A 172 4.47 10.36 -5.45
C ALA A 172 3.84 9.31 -6.36
N TYR A 173 4.64 8.73 -7.25
CA TYR A 173 4.22 7.69 -8.17
C TYR A 173 5.16 6.48 -8.10
N VAL A 174 4.58 5.29 -8.20
CA VAL A 174 5.27 4.02 -8.46
C VAL A 174 4.62 3.33 -9.65
N HIS A 175 5.42 2.71 -10.50
CA HIS A 175 4.88 1.75 -11.46
C HIS A 175 4.56 0.45 -10.72
N HIS A 176 3.37 -0.11 -10.93
CA HIS A 176 2.92 -1.35 -10.31
C HIS A 176 2.54 -2.34 -11.40
N VAL A 177 3.28 -3.41 -11.52
CA VAL A 177 3.01 -4.46 -12.52
C VAL A 177 1.63 -5.07 -12.29
N GLY A 178 1.27 -5.23 -11.02
CA GLY A 178 -0.05 -5.64 -10.56
C GLY A 178 -0.35 -7.12 -10.71
N SER A 179 -1.15 -7.63 -9.80
CA SER A 179 -1.69 -9.00 -9.79
C SER A 179 -0.65 -10.12 -9.88
N GLN A 180 0.60 -9.87 -9.54
CA GLN A 180 1.66 -10.90 -9.64
C GLN A 180 1.54 -11.96 -8.54
N THR A 181 0.98 -11.60 -7.39
CA THR A 181 0.75 -12.52 -6.26
C THR A 181 -0.59 -13.23 -6.37
N CYS A 182 -1.66 -12.50 -6.67
CA CYS A 182 -3.00 -13.08 -6.85
C CYS A 182 -3.21 -13.64 -8.26
N GLY A 183 -2.44 -13.20 -9.25
CA GLY A 183 -2.46 -13.70 -10.63
C GLY A 183 -3.87 -13.77 -11.22
N ASN A 184 -4.18 -14.92 -11.84
CA ASN A 184 -5.52 -15.22 -12.36
C ASN A 184 -6.53 -15.62 -11.25
N ASP A 185 -6.10 -15.69 -9.99
CA ASP A 185 -6.89 -16.16 -8.84
C ASP A 185 -7.59 -15.03 -8.06
N ALA A 186 -7.70 -13.83 -8.63
CA ALA A 186 -8.39 -12.71 -7.95
C ALA A 186 -9.81 -13.08 -7.52
N ALA A 187 -10.55 -13.80 -8.37
CA ALA A 187 -11.90 -14.27 -8.06
C ALA A 187 -11.90 -15.22 -6.86
N LYS A 188 -10.92 -16.11 -6.76
CA LYS A 188 -10.75 -17.01 -5.61
C LYS A 188 -10.41 -16.22 -4.34
N CYS A 189 -9.46 -15.30 -4.41
CA CYS A 189 -9.10 -14.44 -3.26
C CYS A 189 -10.30 -13.64 -2.76
N MET A 190 -11.14 -13.15 -3.65
CA MET A 190 -12.40 -12.47 -3.30
C MET A 190 -13.39 -13.44 -2.62
N ALA A 191 -13.59 -14.62 -3.20
CA ALA A 191 -14.50 -15.64 -2.65
C ALA A 191 -14.01 -16.14 -1.27
N ASP A 192 -12.70 -16.28 -1.08
CA ASP A 192 -12.11 -16.67 0.22
C ASP A 192 -12.28 -15.57 1.29
N ALA A 193 -12.30 -14.29 0.90
CA ALA A 193 -12.50 -13.18 1.81
C ALA A 193 -13.98 -12.96 2.21
N GLU A 194 -14.94 -13.35 1.35
CA GLU A 194 -16.36 -13.09 1.54
C GLU A 194 -16.93 -13.62 2.86
N PRO A 195 -16.71 -14.92 3.26
CA PRO A 195 -17.23 -15.45 4.52
C PRO A 195 -16.71 -14.69 5.73
N TRP A 196 -15.43 -14.31 5.71
CA TRP A 196 -14.82 -13.55 6.80
C TRP A 196 -15.44 -12.17 6.92
N LEU A 197 -15.59 -11.44 5.80
CA LEU A 197 -16.23 -10.11 5.77
C LEU A 197 -17.67 -10.18 6.23
N LYS A 198 -18.44 -11.18 5.78
CA LYS A 198 -19.85 -11.37 6.17
C LYS A 198 -19.98 -11.56 7.68
N ALA A 199 -19.09 -12.35 8.28
CA ALA A 199 -19.12 -12.63 9.71
C ALA A 199 -18.60 -11.47 10.58
N ASN A 200 -17.56 -10.75 10.12
CA ASN A 200 -16.82 -9.81 10.97
C ASN A 200 -17.03 -8.33 10.60
N ARG A 201 -17.43 -8.04 9.36
CA ARG A 201 -17.61 -6.69 8.83
C ARG A 201 -18.79 -6.61 7.86
N PRO A 202 -20.03 -6.82 8.36
CA PRO A 202 -21.23 -6.91 7.50
C PRO A 202 -21.48 -5.65 6.65
N ALA A 203 -21.12 -4.48 7.14
CA ALA A 203 -21.24 -3.24 6.37
C ALA A 203 -20.30 -3.22 5.16
N LEU A 204 -19.03 -3.61 5.33
CA LEU A 204 -18.08 -3.74 4.21
C LEU A 204 -18.45 -4.89 3.27
N HIS A 205 -18.96 -6.00 3.81
CA HIS A 205 -19.51 -7.08 2.99
C HIS A 205 -20.62 -6.57 2.07
N ALA A 206 -21.55 -5.78 2.60
CA ALA A 206 -22.64 -5.21 1.79
C ALA A 206 -22.14 -4.29 0.68
N VAL A 207 -21.07 -3.52 0.93
CA VAL A 207 -20.44 -2.66 -0.09
C VAL A 207 -19.82 -3.47 -1.23
N HIS A 208 -19.13 -4.57 -0.92
CA HIS A 208 -18.35 -5.32 -1.91
C HIS A 208 -19.15 -6.47 -2.59
N PHE A 209 -20.12 -7.04 -1.90
CA PHE A 209 -20.89 -8.22 -2.33
C PHE A 209 -22.41 -8.01 -2.34
N GLY A 210 -22.89 -6.90 -1.78
CA GLY A 210 -24.31 -6.54 -1.86
C GLY A 210 -24.71 -6.31 -3.32
N ARG A 211 -25.66 -7.08 -3.84
CA ARG A 211 -26.25 -6.80 -5.15
C ARG A 211 -27.05 -5.50 -5.03
N VAL A 212 -26.70 -4.51 -5.81
CA VAL A 212 -27.53 -3.33 -6.07
C VAL A 212 -28.71 -3.74 -6.92
#